data_cf55bfedff00408951329b8030f7ab91
#
_entry.id   cf55bfedff00408951329b8030f7ab91
#
_cell.length_a   1.000
_cell.length_b   1.000
_cell.length_c   1.000
_cell.angle_alpha   90.00
_cell.angle_beta   90.00
_cell.angle_gamma   90.00
#
_symmetry.space_group_name_H-M   'P 1'
#
loop_
_entity.id
_entity.type
_entity.pdbx_description
1 polymer ?
#
loop_
_entity_poly.entity_id
_entity_poly.type
_entity_poly.pdbx_seq_one_letter_code
_entity_poly.pdbx_strand_id
1 'polypeptide(L)'
;MYIRWGRATCPERSKYIYKGQMVGPDYRVPGGGSNYLCMHDDPDYSSKAFSGKFFSNLQAAFYGSGSLLRHRQIPCVVCESKQRVTQLMIPAKTKCPMGSGWVLEYEGILMSPWTGNSADRDTYRGSYVCVDKDVESTTNRTSENAGHRLLPVSAACTGDGIFADCPPYRTDVALSCAVCSK
;
A
#
# COMPACT_ATOMS: atom_id res chain seq x y z
N MET A 1 10.03 -2.41 13.28
CA MET A 1 10.10 -1.52 12.09
C MET A 1 8.82 -1.65 11.27
N TYR A 2 8.34 -0.59 10.63
CA TYR A 2 7.17 -0.61 9.76
C TYR A 2 7.36 0.32 8.56
N ILE A 3 6.58 0.08 7.52
CA ILE A 3 6.52 0.96 6.36
C ILE A 3 5.27 1.85 6.50
N ARG A 4 5.48 3.16 6.40
CA ARG A 4 4.40 4.12 6.29
C ARG A 4 4.18 4.44 4.82
N TRP A 5 3.09 3.96 4.28
CA TRP A 5 2.70 4.18 2.89
C TRP A 5 1.95 5.50 2.75
N GLY A 6 2.22 6.25 1.70
CA GLY A 6 1.57 7.53 1.41
C GLY A 6 2.25 8.73 2.05
N ARG A 7 3.34 8.54 2.78
CA ARG A 7 4.11 9.61 3.44
C ARG A 7 5.60 9.42 3.22
N ALA A 8 6.33 10.55 3.20
CA ALA A 8 7.79 10.56 3.12
C ALA A 8 8.48 10.81 4.48
N THR A 9 7.69 10.97 5.56
CA THR A 9 8.18 11.25 6.91
C THR A 9 7.60 10.29 7.94
N CYS A 10 8.39 9.92 8.94
CA CYS A 10 7.93 9.14 10.09
C CYS A 10 7.18 10.02 11.10
N PRO A 11 6.27 9.43 11.90
CA PRO A 11 5.73 10.11 13.08
C PRO A 11 6.84 10.47 14.06
N GLU A 12 6.64 11.51 14.86
CA GLU A 12 7.65 12.05 15.82
C GLU A 12 8.22 11.01 16.80
N ARG A 13 7.39 10.01 17.16
CA ARG A 13 7.77 8.93 18.08
C ARG A 13 8.58 7.82 17.44
N SER A 14 8.79 7.86 16.14
CA SER A 14 9.49 6.83 15.38
C SER A 14 10.75 7.40 14.74
N LYS A 15 11.78 6.56 14.65
CA LYS A 15 13.04 6.94 14.02
C LYS A 15 12.96 6.69 12.52
N TYR A 16 13.39 7.65 11.73
CA TYR A 16 13.58 7.51 10.28
C TYR A 16 14.70 6.53 9.97
N ILE A 17 14.47 5.61 9.05
CA ILE A 17 15.48 4.69 8.52
C ILE A 17 15.83 5.07 7.07
N TYR A 18 14.86 4.96 6.16
CA TYR A 18 15.00 5.46 4.79
C TYR A 18 13.62 5.79 4.21
N LYS A 19 13.63 6.56 3.14
CA LYS A 19 12.43 6.88 2.35
C LYS A 19 12.63 6.42 0.90
N GLY A 20 11.53 6.37 0.20
CA GLY A 20 11.53 5.99 -1.21
C GLY A 20 10.15 6.05 -1.83
N GLN A 21 9.99 5.24 -2.85
CA GLN A 21 8.77 5.18 -3.64
C GLN A 21 8.15 3.80 -3.56
N MET A 22 6.83 3.76 -3.47
CA MET A 22 6.10 2.50 -3.52
C MET A 22 6.17 1.92 -4.93
N VAL A 23 6.62 0.68 -5.02
CA VAL A 23 6.67 -0.08 -6.27
C VAL A 23 5.98 -1.43 -6.09
N GLY A 24 5.46 -1.97 -7.16
CA GLY A 24 4.84 -3.28 -7.21
C GLY A 24 5.28 -4.05 -8.46
N PRO A 25 4.72 -5.23 -8.70
CA PRO A 25 5.01 -6.02 -9.90
C PRO A 25 4.54 -5.30 -11.17
N ASP A 26 5.03 -5.73 -12.33
CA ASP A 26 4.54 -5.24 -13.62
C ASP A 26 3.10 -5.71 -13.85
N TYR A 27 2.15 -4.76 -13.90
CA TYR A 27 0.72 -5.09 -14.06
C TYR A 27 0.37 -5.71 -15.42
N ARG A 28 1.28 -5.66 -16.40
CA ARG A 28 1.08 -6.19 -17.75
C ARG A 28 1.47 -7.66 -17.89
N VAL A 29 2.11 -8.23 -16.88
CA VAL A 29 2.67 -9.59 -16.94
C VAL A 29 2.11 -10.42 -15.79
N PRO A 30 1.48 -11.57 -16.06
CA PRO A 30 1.04 -12.47 -15.00
C PRO A 30 2.26 -13.09 -14.32
N GLY A 31 2.27 -13.10 -12.98
CA GLY A 31 3.37 -13.64 -12.17
C GLY A 31 4.28 -12.56 -11.57
N GLY A 32 5.40 -13.01 -11.01
CA GLY A 32 6.31 -12.13 -10.27
C GLY A 32 5.96 -12.02 -8.78
N GLY A 33 6.58 -11.06 -8.09
CA GLY A 33 6.27 -10.78 -6.68
C GLY A 33 4.90 -10.12 -6.52
N SER A 34 4.19 -10.43 -5.44
CA SER A 34 2.87 -9.85 -5.15
C SER A 34 2.90 -8.73 -4.11
N ASN A 35 4.01 -8.55 -3.41
CA ASN A 35 4.15 -7.55 -2.35
C ASN A 35 4.57 -6.20 -2.91
N TYR A 36 4.14 -5.14 -2.25
CA TYR A 36 4.71 -3.82 -2.47
C TYR A 36 6.02 -3.67 -1.73
N LEU A 37 6.94 -2.93 -2.35
CA LEU A 37 8.23 -2.57 -1.78
C LEU A 37 8.34 -1.06 -1.64
N CYS A 38 8.95 -0.61 -0.54
CA CYS A 38 9.41 0.77 -0.42
C CYS A 38 10.82 0.83 -1.01
N MET A 39 10.92 1.25 -2.28
CA MET A 39 12.17 1.27 -3.03
C MET A 39 12.99 2.47 -2.60
N HIS A 40 14.22 2.24 -2.16
CA HIS A 40 15.14 3.30 -1.73
C HIS A 40 15.38 4.33 -2.84
N ASP A 41 15.47 5.62 -2.48
CA ASP A 41 15.70 6.70 -3.46
C ASP A 41 17.10 6.65 -4.09
N ASP A 42 18.08 6.04 -3.40
CA ASP A 42 19.46 5.86 -3.84
C ASP A 42 19.77 4.35 -3.93
N PRO A 43 19.62 3.73 -5.11
CA PRO A 43 19.76 2.30 -5.28
C PRO A 43 21.20 1.88 -5.55
N ASP A 44 21.62 0.77 -4.94
CA ASP A 44 22.82 0.03 -5.32
C ASP A 44 22.50 -1.02 -6.37
N TYR A 45 23.47 -1.26 -7.26
CA TYR A 45 23.36 -2.25 -8.31
C TYR A 45 24.33 -3.42 -8.09
N SER A 46 23.90 -4.63 -8.49
CA SER A 46 24.79 -5.80 -8.46
C SER A 46 25.99 -5.59 -9.37
N SER A 47 27.18 -5.88 -8.85
CA SER A 47 28.42 -5.91 -9.66
C SER A 47 28.50 -7.11 -10.60
N LYS A 48 27.63 -8.11 -10.43
CA LYS A 48 27.57 -9.29 -11.31
C LYS A 48 26.74 -8.98 -12.55
N ALA A 49 27.34 -9.17 -13.72
CA ALA A 49 26.61 -9.13 -14.97
C ALA A 49 25.71 -10.37 -15.09
N PHE A 50 24.45 -10.15 -15.36
CA PHE A 50 23.49 -11.20 -15.74
C PHE A 50 23.38 -11.19 -17.26
N SER A 51 23.82 -12.29 -17.88
CA SER A 51 23.65 -12.50 -19.33
C SER A 51 22.21 -12.98 -19.57
N GLY A 52 21.40 -12.15 -20.16
CA GLY A 52 20.02 -12.50 -20.51
C GLY A 52 19.09 -11.29 -20.46
N LYS A 53 17.98 -11.41 -21.19
CA LYS A 53 16.97 -10.33 -21.28
C LYS A 53 15.76 -10.56 -20.35
N PHE A 54 15.85 -11.55 -19.44
CA PHE A 54 14.72 -11.96 -18.62
C PHE A 54 14.87 -11.41 -17.20
N PHE A 55 14.15 -10.35 -16.92
CA PHE A 55 14.07 -9.75 -15.59
C PHE A 55 12.61 -9.72 -15.14
N SER A 56 12.38 -9.93 -13.85
CA SER A 56 11.12 -9.58 -13.22
C SER A 56 11.11 -8.07 -13.00
N ASN A 57 10.19 -7.38 -13.65
CA ASN A 57 10.14 -5.92 -13.62
C ASN A 57 9.32 -5.41 -12.43
N LEU A 58 9.77 -4.28 -11.87
CA LEU A 58 9.03 -3.49 -10.89
C LEU A 58 8.45 -2.24 -11.57
N GLN A 59 7.26 -1.85 -11.15
CA GLN A 59 6.62 -0.61 -11.60
C GLN A 59 6.23 0.26 -10.42
N ALA A 60 6.23 1.57 -10.62
CA ALA A 60 5.76 2.51 -9.63
C ALA A 60 4.27 2.30 -9.33
N ALA A 61 3.89 2.48 -8.06
CA ALA A 61 2.51 2.47 -7.62
C ALA A 61 1.94 3.91 -7.60
N PHE A 62 0.69 4.05 -8.02
CA PHE A 62 0.00 5.33 -8.14
C PHE A 62 -1.34 5.30 -7.41
N TYR A 63 -1.77 6.46 -6.91
CA TYR A 63 -3.13 6.60 -6.42
C TYR A 63 -4.14 6.43 -7.58
N GLY A 64 -5.11 5.58 -7.37
CA GLY A 64 -6.19 5.33 -8.34
C GLY A 64 -7.28 6.41 -8.32
N SER A 65 -8.38 6.15 -9.03
CA SER A 65 -9.55 7.01 -9.07
C SER A 65 -10.18 7.16 -7.67
N GLY A 66 -10.70 8.35 -7.37
CA GLY A 66 -11.31 8.67 -6.06
C GLY A 66 -10.36 9.29 -5.03
N SER A 67 -9.07 9.40 -5.31
CA SER A 67 -8.12 10.16 -4.50
C SER A 67 -7.92 11.57 -5.04
N LEU A 68 -7.72 12.57 -4.15
CA LEU A 68 -7.31 13.93 -4.52
C LEU A 68 -5.96 13.93 -5.25
N LEU A 69 -5.12 12.92 -5.01
CA LEU A 69 -3.81 12.71 -5.63
C LEU A 69 -3.87 11.70 -6.78
N ARG A 70 -5.02 11.57 -7.42
CA ARG A 70 -5.23 10.64 -8.55
C ARG A 70 -4.06 10.67 -9.54
N HIS A 71 -3.59 9.50 -9.94
CA HIS A 71 -2.47 9.28 -10.87
C HIS A 71 -1.10 9.80 -10.39
N ARG A 72 -0.98 10.20 -9.13
CA ARG A 72 0.31 10.57 -8.54
C ARG A 72 0.97 9.37 -7.88
N GLN A 73 2.29 9.35 -7.95
CA GLN A 73 3.10 8.30 -7.35
C GLN A 73 3.05 8.34 -5.83
N ILE A 74 2.99 7.17 -5.22
CA ILE A 74 2.85 6.99 -3.77
C ILE A 74 4.24 6.97 -3.12
N PRO A 75 4.55 7.91 -2.20
CA PRO A 75 5.76 7.85 -1.40
C PRO A 75 5.65 6.77 -0.32
N CYS A 76 6.81 6.40 0.21
CA CYS A 76 6.90 5.56 1.40
C CYS A 76 8.10 5.93 2.27
N VAL A 77 8.03 5.58 3.54
CA VAL A 77 9.12 5.73 4.48
C VAL A 77 9.17 4.52 5.42
N VAL A 78 10.38 4.03 5.70
CA VAL A 78 10.60 2.97 6.67
C VAL A 78 10.94 3.62 8.01
N CYS A 79 10.19 3.23 9.03
CA CYS A 79 10.26 3.80 10.37
C CYS A 79 10.56 2.72 11.41
N GLU A 80 11.41 3.05 12.38
CA GLU A 80 11.67 2.24 13.55
C GLU A 80 10.85 2.73 14.74
N SER A 81 9.96 1.91 15.25
CA SER A 81 9.24 2.16 16.50
C SER A 81 10.16 1.83 17.68
N LYS A 82 10.55 2.84 18.45
CA LYS A 82 11.44 2.68 19.61
C LYS A 82 10.86 1.69 20.62
N GLN A 83 11.66 0.69 21.00
CA GLN A 83 11.31 -0.32 22.04
C GLN A 83 10.06 -1.17 21.76
N ARG A 84 9.47 -1.10 20.58
CA ARG A 84 8.31 -1.89 20.17
C ARG A 84 8.66 -2.76 18.97
N VAL A 85 8.64 -4.07 19.18
CA VAL A 85 9.16 -5.05 18.20
C VAL A 85 8.05 -5.74 17.40
N THR A 86 6.83 -5.76 17.93
CA THR A 86 5.68 -6.38 17.28
C THR A 86 4.89 -5.32 16.53
N GLN A 87 4.42 -5.67 15.33
CA GLN A 87 3.62 -4.80 14.49
C GLN A 87 2.37 -5.51 14.00
N LEU A 88 1.30 -4.74 13.84
CA LEU A 88 0.01 -5.24 13.40
C LEU A 88 -0.69 -4.18 12.54
N MET A 89 -1.11 -4.55 11.36
CA MET A 89 -2.07 -3.78 10.57
C MET A 89 -3.48 -4.34 10.84
N ILE A 90 -4.40 -3.48 11.29
CA ILE A 90 -5.77 -3.85 11.60
C ILE A 90 -6.69 -3.25 10.54
N PRO A 91 -7.26 -4.07 9.65
CA PRO A 91 -8.22 -3.59 8.67
C PRO A 91 -9.54 -3.21 9.34
N ALA A 92 -10.29 -2.30 8.74
CA ALA A 92 -11.57 -1.80 9.19
C ALA A 92 -11.56 -1.13 10.59
N LYS A 93 -10.38 -0.68 11.07
CA LYS A 93 -10.24 0.06 12.33
C LYS A 93 -9.38 1.30 12.14
N THR A 94 -9.62 2.31 13.00
CA THR A 94 -8.81 3.53 13.11
C THR A 94 -7.99 3.57 14.40
N LYS A 95 -8.19 2.60 15.29
CA LYS A 95 -7.56 2.56 16.62
C LYS A 95 -6.97 1.19 16.89
N CYS A 96 -5.91 1.18 17.67
CA CYS A 96 -5.31 -0.04 18.19
C CYS A 96 -6.13 -0.65 19.35
N PRO A 97 -5.92 -1.94 19.67
CA PRO A 97 -6.57 -2.58 20.80
C PRO A 97 -6.28 -1.87 22.12
N MET A 98 -7.31 -1.55 22.87
CA MET A 98 -7.18 -0.88 24.18
C MET A 98 -6.67 -1.85 25.25
N GLY A 99 -5.99 -1.30 26.27
CA GLY A 99 -5.59 -2.04 27.46
C GLY A 99 -4.44 -3.03 27.30
N SER A 100 -3.85 -3.14 26.10
CA SER A 100 -2.84 -4.15 25.76
C SER A 100 -1.46 -3.59 25.42
N GLY A 101 -1.23 -2.29 25.65
CA GLY A 101 0.07 -1.63 25.39
C GLY A 101 0.38 -1.36 23.90
N TRP A 102 -0.61 -1.53 23.03
CA TRP A 102 -0.48 -1.17 21.62
C TRP A 102 -0.50 0.35 21.42
N VAL A 103 0.38 0.84 20.57
CA VAL A 103 0.51 2.25 20.20
C VAL A 103 0.16 2.40 18.72
N LEU A 104 -0.68 3.38 18.41
CA LEU A 104 -1.02 3.73 17.05
C LEU A 104 0.17 4.44 16.39
N GLU A 105 0.72 3.86 15.34
CA GLU A 105 1.76 4.47 14.52
C GLU A 105 1.13 5.43 13.50
N TYR A 106 0.13 4.96 12.76
CA TYR A 106 -0.72 5.78 11.89
C TYR A 106 -2.04 5.08 11.59
N GLU A 107 -3.02 5.86 11.17
CA GLU A 107 -4.29 5.39 10.64
C GLU A 107 -4.41 5.80 9.16
N GLY A 108 -5.26 5.10 8.42
CA GLY A 108 -5.40 5.38 7.01
C GLY A 108 -6.56 4.67 6.34
N ILE A 109 -6.45 4.54 5.03
CA ILE A 109 -7.39 3.84 4.16
C ILE A 109 -6.78 2.53 3.73
N LEU A 110 -7.53 1.44 3.87
CA LEU A 110 -7.15 0.14 3.34
C LEU A 110 -7.23 0.21 1.81
N MET A 111 -6.11 -0.07 1.15
CA MET A 111 -6.01 -0.03 -0.30
C MET A 111 -5.45 -1.33 -0.86
N SER A 112 -5.82 -1.64 -2.08
CA SER A 112 -5.33 -2.77 -2.86
C SER A 112 -5.21 -2.40 -4.33
N PRO A 113 -4.55 -3.22 -5.17
CA PRO A 113 -4.57 -3.03 -6.61
C PRO A 113 -5.99 -3.02 -7.15
N TRP A 114 -6.19 -2.27 -8.21
CA TRP A 114 -7.46 -2.30 -8.94
C TRP A 114 -7.73 -3.70 -9.48
N THR A 115 -8.88 -4.23 -9.14
CA THR A 115 -9.42 -5.45 -9.74
C THR A 115 -10.20 -5.03 -10.98
N GLY A 116 -9.59 -5.08 -12.16
CA GLY A 116 -10.25 -4.70 -13.42
C GLY A 116 -11.58 -5.41 -13.65
N ASN A 117 -12.40 -4.85 -14.52
CA ASN A 117 -13.59 -5.53 -15.03
C ASN A 117 -13.16 -6.82 -15.75
N SER A 118 -13.95 -7.88 -15.65
CA SER A 118 -13.70 -9.22 -16.18
C SER A 118 -13.36 -9.31 -17.68
N ALA A 119 -13.49 -8.21 -18.43
CA ALA A 119 -13.11 -8.11 -19.83
C ALA A 119 -11.62 -7.76 -20.01
N ASP A 120 -11.01 -7.11 -19.04
CA ASP A 120 -9.58 -6.83 -19.04
C ASP A 120 -8.87 -7.97 -18.31
N ARG A 121 -8.04 -8.72 -19.01
CA ARG A 121 -7.27 -9.86 -18.49
C ARG A 121 -6.22 -9.47 -17.45
N ASP A 122 -6.24 -8.24 -16.99
CA ASP A 122 -5.28 -7.62 -16.08
C ASP A 122 -5.71 -7.77 -14.62
N THR A 123 -5.97 -9.01 -14.19
CA THR A 123 -6.28 -9.34 -12.80
C THR A 123 -5.00 -9.53 -12.00
N TYR A 124 -4.38 -8.42 -11.58
CA TYR A 124 -3.20 -8.49 -10.73
C TYR A 124 -3.60 -8.57 -9.26
N ARG A 125 -3.03 -9.56 -8.61
CA ARG A 125 -3.14 -9.72 -7.16
C ARG A 125 -1.96 -9.00 -6.51
N GLY A 126 -2.24 -8.20 -5.49
CA GLY A 126 -1.24 -7.56 -4.66
C GLY A 126 -1.68 -7.52 -3.21
N SER A 127 -0.78 -7.13 -2.34
CA SER A 127 -1.05 -7.04 -0.92
C SER A 127 -2.06 -5.93 -0.61
N TYR A 128 -2.88 -6.15 0.41
CA TYR A 128 -3.61 -5.07 1.07
C TYR A 128 -2.64 -4.25 1.90
N VAL A 129 -2.70 -2.93 1.76
CA VAL A 129 -1.83 -2.00 2.49
C VAL A 129 -2.64 -0.91 3.17
N CYS A 130 -2.18 -0.45 4.31
CA CYS A 130 -2.73 0.71 4.97
C CYS A 130 -2.02 1.96 4.46
N VAL A 131 -2.69 2.78 3.66
CA VAL A 131 -2.16 4.05 3.16
C VAL A 131 -2.59 5.15 4.12
N ASP A 132 -1.63 5.98 4.57
CA ASP A 132 -1.87 7.05 5.54
C ASP A 132 -3.02 7.97 5.10
N LYS A 133 -3.82 8.44 6.04
CA LYS A 133 -4.95 9.33 5.74
C LYS A 133 -4.49 10.70 5.20
N ASP A 134 -3.31 11.16 5.62
CA ASP A 134 -2.73 12.43 5.23
C ASP A 134 -1.74 12.24 4.07
N VAL A 135 -2.24 11.74 2.93
CA VAL A 135 -1.46 11.35 1.77
C VAL A 135 -0.62 12.46 1.16
N GLU A 136 0.58 12.10 0.72
CA GLU A 136 1.50 12.94 -0.04
C GLU A 136 1.75 12.33 -1.43
N SER A 137 2.39 13.08 -2.31
CA SER A 137 2.94 12.58 -3.57
C SER A 137 4.40 12.97 -3.71
N THR A 138 5.22 12.09 -4.32
CA THR A 138 6.67 12.32 -4.46
C THR A 138 7.01 13.27 -5.58
N THR A 139 6.22 13.34 -6.62
CA THR A 139 6.55 14.09 -7.84
C THR A 139 5.31 14.63 -8.54
N ASN A 140 5.52 15.59 -9.43
CA ASN A 140 4.52 16.01 -10.42
C ASN A 140 4.30 14.97 -11.54
N ARG A 141 4.91 13.78 -11.44
CA ARG A 141 4.66 12.72 -12.42
C ARG A 141 3.24 12.21 -12.24
N THR A 142 2.45 12.45 -13.26
CA THR A 142 1.13 11.86 -13.40
C THR A 142 1.22 10.78 -14.48
N SER A 143 0.65 9.62 -14.25
CA SER A 143 0.51 8.62 -15.29
C SER A 143 -0.93 8.19 -15.39
N GLU A 144 -1.60 8.59 -16.45
CA GLU A 144 -2.98 8.20 -16.70
C GLU A 144 -3.11 6.71 -17.09
N ASN A 145 -2.05 6.14 -17.66
CA ASN A 145 -2.08 4.82 -18.30
C ASN A 145 -0.98 3.86 -17.86
N ALA A 146 -0.19 4.16 -16.85
CA ALA A 146 0.92 3.29 -16.45
C ALA A 146 1.00 3.10 -14.94
N GLY A 147 1.51 1.94 -14.54
CA GLY A 147 1.80 1.60 -13.15
C GLY A 147 0.65 0.93 -12.40
N HIS A 148 0.98 0.45 -11.23
CA HIS A 148 0.05 -0.15 -10.29
C HIS A 148 -0.87 0.92 -9.68
N ARG A 149 -2.17 0.82 -9.92
CA ARG A 149 -3.16 1.71 -9.30
C ARG A 149 -3.69 1.09 -8.02
N LEU A 150 -3.54 1.80 -6.92
CA LEU A 150 -4.18 1.44 -5.65
C LEU A 150 -5.53 2.13 -5.54
N LEU A 151 -6.53 1.34 -5.18
CA LEU A 151 -7.90 1.80 -4.91
C LEU A 151 -8.30 1.49 -3.47
N PRO A 152 -9.16 2.32 -2.88
CA PRO A 152 -9.78 1.99 -1.61
C PRO A 152 -10.53 0.66 -1.68
N VAL A 153 -10.43 -0.12 -0.61
CA VAL A 153 -11.13 -1.39 -0.45
C VAL A 153 -12.48 -1.14 0.21
N SER A 154 -13.53 -1.76 -0.31
CA SER A 154 -14.85 -1.82 0.32
C SER A 154 -15.30 -3.27 0.52
N ALA A 155 -16.30 -3.48 1.37
CA ALA A 155 -16.94 -4.78 1.51
C ALA A 155 -17.95 -5.01 0.35
N ALA A 156 -18.02 -6.26 -0.14
CA ALA A 156 -19.06 -6.67 -1.07
C ALA A 156 -20.25 -7.24 -0.27
N CYS A 157 -21.34 -6.47 -0.19
CA CYS A 157 -22.55 -6.85 0.54
C CYS A 157 -23.69 -7.35 -0.37
N THR A 158 -23.44 -7.39 -1.69
CA THR A 158 -24.40 -7.86 -2.71
C THR A 158 -23.68 -8.69 -3.77
N GLY A 159 -24.40 -9.60 -4.43
CA GLY A 159 -23.86 -10.46 -5.48
C GLY A 159 -23.29 -11.79 -4.96
N ASP A 160 -22.65 -12.53 -5.85
CA ASP A 160 -21.97 -13.78 -5.50
C ASP A 160 -20.68 -13.47 -4.70
N GLY A 161 -20.44 -14.17 -3.59
CA GLY A 161 -19.28 -13.92 -2.73
C GLY A 161 -19.51 -12.82 -1.69
N ILE A 162 -20.73 -12.72 -1.20
CA ILE A 162 -21.13 -11.75 -0.15
C ILE A 162 -20.24 -11.88 1.06
N PHE A 163 -19.75 -10.74 1.56
CA PHE A 163 -19.15 -10.65 2.89
C PHE A 163 -20.23 -10.91 3.95
N ALA A 164 -20.01 -11.91 4.82
CA ALA A 164 -21.06 -12.54 5.63
C ALA A 164 -21.85 -11.57 6.55
N ASP A 165 -21.22 -10.49 7.01
CA ASP A 165 -21.78 -9.58 8.02
C ASP A 165 -22.09 -8.20 7.43
N CYS A 166 -23.15 -8.09 6.69
CA CYS A 166 -23.70 -6.82 6.22
C CYS A 166 -25.13 -6.60 6.76
N PRO A 167 -25.36 -5.71 7.74
CA PRO A 167 -24.39 -4.91 8.50
C PRO A 167 -23.51 -5.72 9.46
N PRO A 168 -22.38 -5.17 10.02
CA PRO A 168 -22.02 -3.74 10.05
C PRO A 168 -21.25 -3.22 8.84
N TYR A 169 -20.81 -4.10 7.95
CA TYR A 169 -20.13 -3.65 6.72
C TYR A 169 -21.11 -3.07 5.70
N ARG A 170 -20.59 -2.22 4.80
CA ARG A 170 -21.39 -1.53 3.78
C ARG A 170 -20.66 -1.56 2.44
N THR A 171 -21.39 -1.78 1.37
CA THR A 171 -20.88 -1.65 -0.01
C THR A 171 -20.55 -0.19 -0.32
N ASP A 172 -19.54 0.02 -1.18
CA ASP A 172 -19.10 1.32 -1.70
C ASP A 172 -18.62 2.32 -0.63
N VAL A 173 -18.28 1.82 0.55
CA VAL A 173 -17.66 2.62 1.61
C VAL A 173 -16.25 2.12 1.85
N ALA A 174 -15.27 3.03 1.69
CA ALA A 174 -13.86 2.72 1.93
C ALA A 174 -13.62 2.26 3.36
N LEU A 175 -12.92 1.14 3.52
CA LEU A 175 -12.51 0.63 4.82
C LEU A 175 -11.28 1.38 5.31
N SER A 176 -11.30 1.78 6.58
CA SER A 176 -10.15 2.32 7.27
C SER A 176 -9.14 1.23 7.63
N CYS A 177 -7.97 1.63 8.10
CA CYS A 177 -6.99 0.74 8.70
C CYS A 177 -6.15 1.46 9.75
N ALA A 178 -5.59 0.70 10.68
CA ALA A 178 -4.66 1.20 11.68
C ALA A 178 -3.38 0.36 11.65
N VAL A 179 -2.23 1.01 11.75
CA VAL A 179 -0.93 0.35 11.95
C VAL A 179 -0.49 0.61 13.36
N CYS A 180 -0.29 -0.47 14.09
CA CYS A 180 -0.03 -0.51 15.52
C CYS A 180 1.30 -1.19 15.82
N SER A 181 1.96 -0.79 16.91
CA SER A 181 3.16 -1.46 17.43
C SER A 181 3.09 -1.70 18.94
N LYS A 182 3.77 -2.74 19.41
CA LYS A 182 3.87 -3.10 20.81
C LYS A 182 5.26 -3.62 21.16
#